data_3b48996c92fe5b2d16f178d28bf3fd96
#
_entry.id   3b48996c92fe5b2d16f178d28bf3fd96
#
_cell.length_a   1.000
_cell.length_b   1.000
_cell.length_c   1.000
_cell.angle_alpha   90.00
_cell.angle_beta   90.00
_cell.angle_gamma   90.00
#
_symmetry.space_group_name_H-M   'P 1'
#
loop_
_entity.id
_entity.type
_entity.pdbx_description
1 polymer ?
#
loop_
_entity_poly.entity_id
_entity_poly.type
_entity_poly.pdbx_seq_one_letter_code
_entity_poly.pdbx_strand_id
1 'polypeptide(L)'
;MNYKRLIPCIFIYQGKAVKWFDNLEILSDDVVKLAKKYNDMGADELLVFDLSTTDEEHDHAIDLMKKMNRVIRIPMVAGGN
;
A
#
# COMPACT_ATOMS: atom_id res chain seq x y z
N MET A 1 27.99 4.93 11.80
CA MET A 1 26.60 4.67 12.18
C MET A 1 25.87 4.03 11.02
N ASN A 2 25.20 2.94 11.27
CA ASN A 2 24.43 2.26 10.23
C ASN A 2 23.01 2.74 10.26
N TYR A 3 22.60 3.38 9.17
CA TYR A 3 21.21 3.80 8.99
C TYR A 3 20.48 2.75 8.18
N LYS A 4 19.41 2.21 8.73
CA LYS A 4 18.57 1.25 8.02
C LYS A 4 17.26 1.92 7.64
N ARG A 5 16.96 1.90 6.36
CA ARG A 5 15.70 2.41 5.86
C ARG A 5 14.61 1.35 6.00
N LEU A 6 13.45 1.77 6.43
CA LEU A 6 12.27 0.92 6.50
C LEU A 6 11.32 1.33 5.35
N ILE A 7 11.19 0.44 4.38
CA ILE A 7 10.36 0.70 3.19
C ILE A 7 9.36 -0.45 3.02
N PRO A 8 8.23 -0.40 3.74
CA PRO A 8 7.22 -1.45 3.62
C PRO A 8 6.50 -1.39 2.28
N CYS A 9 5.97 -2.54 1.88
CA CYS A 9 5.19 -2.69 0.64
C CYS A 9 3.76 -3.05 0.99
N ILE A 10 2.81 -2.46 0.27
CA ILE A 10 1.40 -2.83 0.35
C ILE A 10 0.97 -3.32 -1.04
N PHE A 11 0.45 -4.53 -1.11
CA PHE A 11 -0.10 -5.10 -2.33
C PHE A 11 -1.61 -5.04 -2.25
N ILE A 12 -2.25 -4.28 -3.16
CA ILE A 12 -3.70 -4.10 -3.16
C ILE A 12 -4.34 -5.05 -4.16
N TYR A 13 -5.25 -5.89 -3.68
CA TYR A 13 -6.04 -6.78 -4.52
C TYR A 13 -7.50 -6.74 -4.06
N GLN A 14 -8.39 -6.40 -4.98
CA GLN A 14 -9.83 -6.27 -4.70
C GLN A 14 -10.13 -5.39 -3.48
N GLY A 15 -9.41 -4.27 -3.37
CA GLY A 15 -9.61 -3.29 -2.31
C GLY A 15 -9.00 -3.64 -0.96
N LYS A 16 -8.26 -4.74 -0.88
CA LYS A 16 -7.65 -5.20 0.38
C LYS A 16 -6.14 -5.34 0.23
N ALA A 17 -5.43 -5.27 1.35
CA ALA A 17 -4.00 -5.54 1.36
C ALA A 17 -3.78 -7.04 1.47
N VAL A 18 -2.96 -7.59 0.57
CA VAL A 18 -2.61 -9.01 0.58
C VAL A 18 -1.11 -9.18 0.84
N LYS A 19 -0.70 -10.41 1.16
CA LYS A 19 0.68 -10.68 1.61
C LYS A 19 1.72 -10.45 0.53
N TRP A 20 1.43 -10.88 -0.69
CA TRP A 20 2.39 -10.82 -1.78
C TRP A 20 1.66 -10.89 -3.11
N PHE A 21 2.34 -10.56 -4.20
CA PHE A 21 1.72 -10.57 -5.52
C PHE A 21 1.24 -11.97 -5.97
N ASP A 22 1.86 -13.04 -5.48
CA ASP A 22 1.47 -14.42 -5.77
C ASP A 22 0.85 -15.12 -4.56
N ASN A 23 0.57 -14.41 -3.50
CA ASN A 23 -0.09 -14.93 -2.31
C ASN A 23 -1.15 -13.93 -1.89
N LEU A 24 -2.39 -14.17 -2.31
CA LEU A 24 -3.50 -13.24 -2.13
C LEU A 24 -4.20 -13.41 -0.78
N GLU A 25 -3.53 -14.01 0.19
CA GLU A 25 -4.04 -14.07 1.55
C GLU A 25 -4.15 -12.66 2.12
N ILE A 26 -5.32 -12.35 2.67
CA ILE A 26 -5.60 -11.00 3.16
C ILE A 26 -4.77 -10.68 4.39
N LEU A 27 -4.01 -9.61 4.30
CA LEU A 27 -3.24 -9.08 5.42
C LEU A 27 -4.03 -8.03 6.19
N SER A 28 -4.80 -7.21 5.49
CA SER A 28 -5.65 -6.20 6.10
C SER A 28 -6.82 -5.84 5.19
N ASP A 29 -7.99 -5.65 5.78
CA ASP A 29 -9.18 -5.20 5.06
C ASP A 29 -9.16 -3.69 4.80
N ASP A 30 -8.31 -2.94 5.50
CA ASP A 30 -8.27 -1.49 5.42
C ASP A 30 -6.86 -1.02 5.06
N VAL A 31 -6.63 -0.77 3.77
CA VAL A 31 -5.30 -0.37 3.27
C VAL A 31 -4.93 1.03 3.75
N VAL A 32 -5.90 1.90 3.96
CA VAL A 32 -5.65 3.27 4.44
C VAL A 32 -5.13 3.23 5.88
N LYS A 33 -5.76 2.43 6.71
CA LYS A 33 -5.33 2.24 8.10
C LYS A 33 -3.95 1.60 8.16
N LEU A 34 -3.68 0.64 7.28
CA LEU A 34 -2.37 -0.02 7.21
C LEU A 34 -1.27 0.97 6.81
N ALA A 35 -1.55 1.82 5.82
CA ALA A 35 -0.60 2.86 5.40
C ALA A 35 -0.29 3.82 6.55
N LYS A 36 -1.31 4.25 7.29
CA LYS A 36 -1.13 5.12 8.43
C LYS A 36 -0.30 4.44 9.52
N LYS A 37 -0.53 3.15 9.74
CA LYS A 37 0.24 2.39 10.72
C LYS A 37 1.72 2.39 10.37
N TYR A 38 2.07 2.13 9.11
CA TYR A 38 3.48 2.16 8.68
C TYR A 38 4.09 3.54 8.82
N ASN A 39 3.33 4.59 8.47
CA ASN A 39 3.79 5.97 8.65
C ASN A 39 4.09 6.25 10.13
N ASP A 40 3.19 5.86 11.02
CA ASP A 40 3.32 6.13 12.46
C ASP A 40 4.45 5.30 13.09
N MET A 41 4.81 4.18 12.50
CA MET A 41 5.93 3.34 12.93
C MET A 41 7.30 3.91 12.53
N GLY A 42 7.31 4.99 11.75
CA GLY A 42 8.56 5.62 11.33
C GLY A 42 9.13 5.09 10.02
N ALA A 43 8.28 4.53 9.16
CA ALA A 43 8.74 4.12 7.83
C ALA A 43 9.28 5.32 7.06
N ASP A 44 10.29 5.08 6.24
CA ASP A 44 10.93 6.14 5.44
C ASP A 44 10.16 6.39 4.14
N GLU A 45 9.54 5.37 3.61
CA GLU A 45 8.86 5.41 2.33
C GLU A 45 7.87 4.26 2.28
N LEU A 46 6.83 4.38 1.47
CA LEU A 46 5.83 3.34 1.30
C LEU A 46 5.72 2.98 -0.17
N LEU A 47 5.85 1.70 -0.48
CA LEU A 47 5.64 1.19 -1.83
C LEU A 47 4.27 0.54 -1.90
N VAL A 48 3.47 0.92 -2.90
CA VAL A 48 2.12 0.39 -3.08
C VAL A 48 2.00 -0.20 -4.47
N PHE A 49 1.59 -1.46 -4.55
CA PHE A 49 1.45 -2.18 -5.81
C PHE A 49 -0.01 -2.53 -6.05
N ASP A 50 -0.50 -2.16 -7.22
CA ASP A 50 -1.87 -2.44 -7.66
C ASP A 50 -1.89 -3.77 -8.41
N LEU A 51 -2.57 -4.76 -7.84
CA LEU A 51 -2.70 -6.10 -8.42
C LEU A 51 -4.05 -6.29 -9.12
N SER A 52 -4.72 -5.18 -9.49
CA SER A 52 -6.03 -5.26 -10.13
C SER A 52 -5.95 -5.96 -11.48
N THR A 53 -7.04 -6.66 -11.81
CA THR A 53 -7.17 -7.38 -13.07
C THR A 53 -8.28 -6.83 -13.95
N THR A 54 -9.02 -5.83 -13.45
CA THR A 54 -10.08 -5.15 -14.21
C THR A 54 -9.93 -3.64 -14.05
N ASP A 55 -10.54 -2.89 -14.96
CA ASP A 55 -10.52 -1.43 -14.91
C ASP A 55 -11.23 -0.91 -13.64
N GLU A 56 -12.30 -1.56 -13.24
CA GLU A 56 -13.03 -1.19 -12.02
C GLU A 56 -12.17 -1.36 -10.78
N GLU A 57 -11.45 -2.48 -10.70
CA GLU A 57 -10.54 -2.73 -9.57
C GLU A 57 -9.40 -1.72 -9.57
N HIS A 58 -8.88 -1.39 -10.74
CA HIS A 58 -7.81 -0.39 -10.87
C HIS A 58 -8.29 0.98 -10.40
N ASP A 59 -9.47 1.42 -10.83
CA ASP A 59 -10.04 2.69 -10.41
C ASP A 59 -10.23 2.74 -8.89
N HIS A 60 -10.70 1.64 -8.31
CA HIS A 60 -10.84 1.54 -6.86
C HIS A 60 -9.49 1.62 -6.16
N ALA A 61 -8.47 0.94 -6.69
CA ALA A 61 -7.13 0.99 -6.12
C ALA A 61 -6.56 2.40 -6.15
N ILE A 62 -6.75 3.12 -7.25
CA ILE A 62 -6.29 4.51 -7.37
C ILE A 62 -6.98 5.39 -6.32
N ASP A 63 -8.28 5.21 -6.12
CA ASP A 63 -9.03 5.96 -5.11
C ASP A 63 -8.49 5.68 -3.71
N LEU A 64 -8.20 4.41 -3.41
CA LEU A 64 -7.60 4.02 -2.13
C LEU A 64 -6.21 4.63 -1.95
N MET A 65 -5.41 4.66 -3.01
CA MET A 65 -4.07 5.26 -2.96
C MET A 65 -4.15 6.75 -2.66
N LYS A 66 -5.14 7.45 -3.20
CA LYS A 66 -5.35 8.87 -2.88
C LYS A 66 -5.69 9.06 -1.40
N LYS A 67 -6.53 8.18 -0.85
CA LYS A 67 -6.89 8.23 0.57
C LYS A 67 -5.70 7.90 1.45
N MET A 68 -4.90 6.92 1.06
CA MET A 68 -3.68 6.56 1.77
C MET A 68 -2.73 7.75 1.83
N ASN A 69 -2.52 8.42 0.71
CA ASN A 69 -1.61 9.54 0.62
C ASN A 69 -2.03 10.73 1.51
N ARG A 70 -3.32 10.85 1.80
CA ARG A 70 -3.83 11.92 2.66
C ARG A 70 -3.51 11.71 4.13
N VAL A 71 -3.31 10.47 4.56
CA VAL A 71 -3.11 10.14 5.98
C VAL A 71 -1.65 9.88 6.33
N ILE A 72 -0.74 9.93 5.36
CA ILE A 72 0.68 9.72 5.60
C ILE A 72 1.47 10.97 5.22
N ARG A 73 2.66 11.10 5.81
CA ARG A 73 3.61 12.19 5.51
C ARG A 73 4.82 11.69 4.75
N ILE A 74 5.07 10.39 4.80
CA ILE A 74 6.20 9.78 4.10
C ILE A 74 5.90 9.71 2.60
N PRO A 75 6.94 9.67 1.75
CA PRO A 75 6.74 9.50 0.32
C PRO A 75 6.06 8.16 0.01
N MET A 76 5.18 8.17 -0.97
CA MET A 76 4.51 6.97 -1.46
C MET A 76 4.82 6.79 -2.94
N VAL A 77 5.33 5.62 -3.30
CA VAL A 77 5.59 5.27 -4.69
C VAL A 77 4.60 4.17 -5.08
N ALA A 78 3.84 4.42 -6.13
CA ALA A 78 2.85 3.48 -6.62
C ALA A 78 3.36 2.79 -7.89
N GLY A 79 3.10 1.50 -8.01
CA GLY A 79 3.45 0.69 -9.16
C GLY A 79 2.43 -0.38 -9.41
N GLY A 80 2.75 -1.25 -10.37
CA GLY A 80 1.88 -2.34 -10.73
C GLY A 80 1.04 -2.00 -11.95
N ASN A 81 -0.09 -2.63 -12.05
CA ASN A 81 -0.93 -2.61 -13.23
C ASN A 81 -1.30 -1.22 -13.69
#